data_f99161ff0398d3cf33bb762d552be52e
#
_entry.id   f99161ff0398d3cf33bb762d552be52e
#
_cell.length_a   1.000
_cell.length_b   1.000
_cell.length_c   1.000
_cell.angle_alpha   90.00
_cell.angle_beta   90.00
_cell.angle_gamma   90.00
#
_symmetry.space_group_name_H-M   'P 1'
#
loop_
_entity.id
_entity.type
_entity.pdbx_description
1 polymer ?
#
loop_
_entity_poly.entity_id
_entity_poly.type
_entity_poly.pdbx_seq_one_letter_code
_entity_poly.pdbx_strand_id
1 'polypeptide(L)'
;MGDIAGLAADMAEPHGLLHPIVVRPDGMLIAGERRLLAAKLLGWSEIPVTVINLDAVVKGEFAENQFRKDFTLSEAVAIKRALEPIERAAARERMASPEKFSEQAKGNTLDKISKTTGVHRTTLAKAEAVVDAAEAEPQKFGKLLDDMDRTGRVNGVFRRLKIARQAERIRAEPPPLPGNGPYRCAVVDFPWADDTGRYDDPSHRLITPYPPMTREEICAFPLASILMPDAIVWMWFTNYHIHRGIHRIVLDALGLQSKAMLTWGKPHIGGGDWLRGQTEQCILAVQGNAVVTLTNQSTLLLAPPRVAGGHSVKPKEFYDLVESLCPAPRYADLFSRYRHNDNWDCHGDQAPPHPLDIPPSLRRAAE
;
A
#
# COMPACT_ATOMS: atom_id res chain seq x y z
N MET A 1 10.99 2.62 21.29
CA MET A 1 10.41 3.87 21.81
C MET A 1 10.71 4.98 20.82
N GLY A 2 9.69 5.80 20.43
CA GLY A 2 9.93 6.92 19.51
C GLY A 2 10.78 8.03 20.19
N ASP A 3 11.09 9.09 19.44
CA ASP A 3 11.88 10.23 19.92
C ASP A 3 11.13 10.97 21.05
N ILE A 4 11.48 10.63 22.30
CA ILE A 4 10.92 11.28 23.52
C ILE A 4 11.54 12.66 23.72
N ALA A 5 12.81 12.85 23.34
CA ALA A 5 13.50 14.13 23.50
C ALA A 5 12.92 15.18 22.53
N GLY A 6 12.65 14.80 21.26
CA GLY A 6 11.97 15.66 20.30
C GLY A 6 10.56 16.03 20.75
N LEU A 7 9.80 15.06 21.28
CA LEU A 7 8.47 15.34 21.85
C LEU A 7 8.55 16.25 23.08
N ALA A 8 9.54 16.10 23.94
CA ALA A 8 9.75 16.98 25.08
C ALA A 8 10.07 18.42 24.65
N ALA A 9 10.90 18.58 23.61
CA ALA A 9 11.20 19.89 23.05
C ALA A 9 9.94 20.57 22.49
N ASP A 10 9.09 19.82 21.77
CA ASP A 10 7.81 20.30 21.25
C ASP A 10 6.82 20.69 22.36
N MET A 11 6.74 19.87 23.41
CA MET A 11 5.90 20.18 24.59
C MET A 11 6.39 21.38 25.42
N ALA A 12 7.65 21.76 25.31
CA ALA A 12 8.21 22.93 25.97
C ALA A 12 7.87 24.25 25.28
N GLU A 13 7.41 24.23 24.03
CA GLU A 13 6.99 25.40 23.28
C GLU A 13 5.72 26.06 23.87
N PRO A 14 5.40 27.34 23.54
CA PRO A 14 4.27 28.06 24.11
C PRO A 14 2.90 27.40 23.94
N HIS A 15 2.73 26.52 22.95
CA HIS A 15 1.49 25.75 22.76
C HIS A 15 1.35 24.61 23.78
N GLY A 16 2.43 24.20 24.46
CA GLY A 16 2.45 23.19 25.50
C GLY A 16 1.91 21.82 25.07
N LEU A 17 1.35 21.09 26.02
CA LEU A 17 0.73 19.79 25.77
C LEU A 17 -0.65 19.95 25.11
N LEU A 18 -0.75 19.60 23.83
CA LEU A 18 -2.00 19.73 23.04
C LEU A 18 -3.09 18.74 23.47
N HIS A 19 -2.71 17.55 23.94
CA HIS A 19 -3.63 16.48 24.33
C HIS A 19 -3.29 15.93 25.72
N PRO A 20 -4.26 15.88 26.68
CA PRO A 20 -4.04 15.26 27.99
C PRO A 20 -3.69 13.79 27.87
N ILE A 21 -3.02 13.23 28.86
CA ILE A 21 -2.87 11.76 28.97
C ILE A 21 -4.19 11.16 29.48
N VAL A 22 -4.43 9.88 29.18
CA VAL A 22 -5.67 9.18 29.56
C VAL A 22 -5.37 8.23 30.71
N VAL A 23 -6.13 8.37 31.80
CA VAL A 23 -5.95 7.57 33.02
C VAL A 23 -7.28 7.00 33.51
N ARG A 24 -7.21 5.95 34.33
CA ARG A 24 -8.34 5.45 35.12
C ARG A 24 -8.55 6.32 36.36
N PRO A 25 -9.70 6.18 37.09
CA PRO A 25 -9.94 6.89 38.35
C PRO A 25 -8.90 6.60 39.44
N ASP A 26 -8.24 5.44 39.40
CA ASP A 26 -7.15 5.05 40.30
C ASP A 26 -5.79 5.62 39.88
N GLY A 27 -5.73 6.44 38.83
CA GLY A 27 -4.52 7.03 38.30
C GLY A 27 -3.72 6.12 37.35
N MET A 28 -4.18 4.89 37.09
CA MET A 28 -3.50 4.00 36.16
C MET A 28 -3.58 4.54 34.74
N LEU A 29 -2.42 4.60 34.05
CA LEU A 29 -2.32 5.11 32.67
C LEU A 29 -3.00 4.13 31.69
N ILE A 30 -3.87 4.69 30.83
CA ILE A 30 -4.48 3.99 29.68
C ILE A 30 -3.76 4.34 28.40
N ALA A 31 -3.48 5.66 28.18
CA ALA A 31 -2.84 6.14 26.95
C ALA A 31 -2.00 7.39 27.24
N GLY A 32 -0.98 7.63 26.39
CA GLY A 32 -0.12 8.81 26.49
C GLY A 32 1.22 8.59 27.18
N GLU A 33 1.75 7.35 27.20
CA GLU A 33 3.02 7.00 27.85
C GLU A 33 4.17 7.91 27.38
N ARG A 34 4.29 8.16 26.07
CA ARG A 34 5.36 9.04 25.52
C ARG A 34 5.25 10.46 26.08
N ARG A 35 4.05 11.03 26.20
CA ARG A 35 3.79 12.35 26.78
C ARG A 35 4.13 12.39 28.27
N LEU A 36 3.78 11.34 28.99
CA LEU A 36 4.15 11.21 30.40
C LEU A 36 5.66 11.16 30.59
N LEU A 37 6.37 10.40 29.72
CA LEU A 37 7.84 10.33 29.75
C LEU A 37 8.49 11.67 29.37
N ALA A 38 7.95 12.35 28.34
CA ALA A 38 8.42 13.68 27.93
C ALA A 38 8.19 14.72 29.04
N ALA A 39 7.04 14.72 29.71
CA ALA A 39 6.75 15.58 30.85
C ALA A 39 7.73 15.34 32.03
N LYS A 40 8.04 14.06 32.31
CA LYS A 40 9.05 13.70 33.31
C LYS A 40 10.45 14.20 32.92
N LEU A 41 10.82 14.12 31.64
CA LEU A 41 12.09 14.64 31.14
C LEU A 41 12.18 16.16 31.29
N LEU A 42 11.07 16.88 31.12
CA LEU A 42 10.95 18.31 31.33
C LEU A 42 10.89 18.73 32.82
N GLY A 43 10.82 17.75 33.75
CA GLY A 43 10.72 18.01 35.17
C GLY A 43 9.35 18.57 35.61
N TRP A 44 8.28 18.33 34.83
CA TRP A 44 6.93 18.78 35.19
C TRP A 44 6.43 18.07 36.45
N SER A 45 5.91 18.83 37.40
CA SER A 45 5.31 18.29 38.61
C SER A 45 3.89 17.79 38.39
N GLU A 46 3.20 18.30 37.38
CA GLU A 46 1.82 18.00 37.04
C GLU A 46 1.66 17.85 35.52
N ILE A 47 0.72 17.02 35.11
CA ILE A 47 0.36 16.84 33.69
C ILE A 47 -1.16 16.79 33.55
N PRO A 48 -1.77 17.46 32.57
CA PRO A 48 -3.20 17.34 32.31
C PRO A 48 -3.62 15.90 32.03
N VAL A 49 -4.72 15.44 32.63
CA VAL A 49 -5.25 14.10 32.48
C VAL A 49 -6.73 14.12 32.07
N THR A 50 -7.10 13.13 31.25
CA THR A 50 -8.50 12.75 31.01
C THR A 50 -8.78 11.47 31.76
N VAL A 51 -9.74 11.49 32.68
CA VAL A 51 -10.10 10.33 33.51
C VAL A 51 -11.24 9.55 32.88
N ILE A 52 -11.03 8.24 32.62
CA ILE A 52 -12.05 7.34 32.09
C ILE A 52 -12.35 6.23 33.09
N ASN A 53 -13.62 6.18 33.56
CA ASN A 53 -14.11 5.06 34.36
C ASN A 53 -14.59 3.91 33.43
N LEU A 54 -13.71 2.93 33.21
CA LEU A 54 -13.98 1.81 32.32
C LEU A 54 -15.16 0.94 32.81
N ASP A 55 -15.36 0.81 34.13
CA ASP A 55 -16.46 0.01 34.71
C ASP A 55 -17.81 0.69 34.47
N ALA A 56 -17.88 2.02 34.60
CA ALA A 56 -19.08 2.80 34.26
C ALA A 56 -19.42 2.70 32.77
N VAL A 57 -18.41 2.71 31.88
CA VAL A 57 -18.59 2.49 30.43
C VAL A 57 -19.23 1.14 30.14
N VAL A 58 -18.74 0.07 30.79
CA VAL A 58 -19.24 -1.30 30.63
C VAL A 58 -20.68 -1.42 31.10
N LYS A 59 -21.03 -0.73 32.21
CA LYS A 59 -22.41 -0.71 32.78
C LYS A 59 -23.37 0.15 31.98
N GLY A 60 -22.88 0.93 31.00
CA GLY A 60 -23.71 1.84 30.21
C GLY A 60 -24.08 3.17 30.96
N GLU A 61 -23.40 3.43 32.05
CA GLU A 61 -23.61 4.62 32.90
C GLU A 61 -22.83 5.87 32.40
N PHE A 62 -22.18 5.73 31.24
CA PHE A 62 -21.26 6.72 30.69
C PHE A 62 -22.00 7.75 29.81
N ALA A 63 -21.88 9.04 30.09
CA ALA A 63 -22.50 10.11 29.31
C ALA A 63 -21.77 10.28 27.96
N GLU A 64 -22.43 9.97 26.86
CA GLU A 64 -21.92 9.97 25.47
C GLU A 64 -21.28 11.30 25.02
N ASN A 65 -21.67 12.42 25.64
CA ASN A 65 -21.28 13.77 25.18
C ASN A 65 -19.97 14.30 25.77
N GLN A 66 -19.38 13.63 26.77
CA GLN A 66 -18.30 14.21 27.57
C GLN A 66 -16.90 14.10 26.89
N PHE A 67 -16.73 13.23 25.90
CA PHE A 67 -15.42 12.91 25.33
C PHE A 67 -15.34 12.84 23.79
N ARG A 68 -16.32 13.35 23.08
CA ARG A 68 -16.47 13.19 21.62
C ARG A 68 -15.40 13.84 20.74
N LYS A 69 -14.44 14.61 21.29
CA LYS A 69 -13.53 15.43 20.47
C LYS A 69 -12.02 15.27 20.73
N ASP A 70 -11.60 14.54 21.75
CA ASP A 70 -10.26 14.75 22.29
C ASP A 70 -9.29 13.57 22.21
N PHE A 71 -9.69 12.41 21.67
CA PHE A 71 -8.79 11.27 21.56
C PHE A 71 -8.14 11.16 20.18
N THR A 72 -6.82 10.92 20.17
CA THR A 72 -6.14 10.47 18.97
C THR A 72 -6.59 9.04 18.62
N LEU A 73 -6.30 8.60 17.40
CA LEU A 73 -6.68 7.25 16.98
C LEU A 73 -5.93 6.16 17.77
N SER A 74 -4.67 6.40 18.14
CA SER A 74 -3.90 5.49 19.00
C SER A 74 -4.46 5.42 20.42
N GLU A 75 -4.92 6.53 20.97
CA GLU A 75 -5.59 6.56 22.28
C GLU A 75 -6.92 5.79 22.26
N ALA A 76 -7.70 5.97 21.20
CA ALA A 76 -8.92 5.20 21.00
C ALA A 76 -8.65 3.69 20.96
N VAL A 77 -7.54 3.26 20.36
CA VAL A 77 -7.08 1.86 20.35
C VAL A 77 -6.67 1.41 21.77
N ALA A 78 -5.95 2.25 22.52
CA ALA A 78 -5.56 1.93 23.90
C ALA A 78 -6.79 1.79 24.82
N ILE A 79 -7.78 2.67 24.69
CA ILE A 79 -9.06 2.58 25.39
C ILE A 79 -9.80 1.29 25.00
N LYS A 80 -9.83 0.95 23.71
CA LYS A 80 -10.40 -0.31 23.23
C LYS A 80 -9.76 -1.52 23.93
N ARG A 81 -8.43 -1.60 23.91
CA ARG A 81 -7.68 -2.69 24.52
C ARG A 81 -7.92 -2.80 26.02
N ALA A 82 -8.08 -1.66 26.71
CA ALA A 82 -8.39 -1.64 28.14
C ALA A 82 -9.84 -2.09 28.45
N LEU A 83 -10.81 -1.75 27.59
CA LEU A 83 -12.21 -2.11 27.72
C LEU A 83 -12.52 -3.57 27.35
N GLU A 84 -11.83 -4.12 26.35
CA GLU A 84 -12.14 -5.46 25.81
C GLU A 84 -12.17 -6.57 26.86
N PRO A 85 -11.19 -6.72 27.77
CA PRO A 85 -11.20 -7.77 28.79
C PRO A 85 -12.36 -7.59 29.77
N ILE A 86 -12.68 -6.35 30.15
CA ILE A 86 -13.77 -6.04 31.10
C ILE A 86 -15.12 -6.37 30.44
N GLU A 87 -15.34 -5.93 29.20
CA GLU A 87 -16.56 -6.25 28.45
C GLU A 87 -16.72 -7.74 28.17
N ARG A 88 -15.65 -8.46 27.89
CA ARG A 88 -15.70 -9.91 27.72
C ARG A 88 -16.10 -10.62 29.01
N ALA A 89 -15.60 -10.16 30.17
CA ALA A 89 -16.00 -10.70 31.48
C ALA A 89 -17.48 -10.41 31.75
N ALA A 90 -17.91 -9.17 31.58
CA ALA A 90 -19.30 -8.75 31.75
C ALA A 90 -20.26 -9.45 30.76
N ALA A 91 -19.82 -9.73 29.54
CA ALA A 91 -20.60 -10.50 28.57
C ALA A 91 -20.80 -11.96 29.02
N ARG A 92 -19.77 -12.60 29.59
CA ARG A 92 -19.90 -13.96 30.17
C ARG A 92 -20.86 -13.98 31.34
N GLU A 93 -20.81 -12.98 32.22
CA GLU A 93 -21.75 -12.87 33.37
C GLU A 93 -23.19 -12.64 32.89
N ARG A 94 -23.40 -11.79 31.87
CA ARG A 94 -24.73 -11.58 31.25
C ARG A 94 -25.29 -12.86 30.64
N MET A 95 -24.44 -13.65 29.98
CA MET A 95 -24.88 -14.98 29.46
C MET A 95 -25.23 -15.97 30.56
N ALA A 96 -24.54 -15.92 31.71
CA ALA A 96 -24.77 -16.77 32.83
C ALA A 96 -26.00 -16.39 33.69
N SER A 97 -26.37 -15.10 33.70
CA SER A 97 -27.48 -14.57 34.51
C SER A 97 -28.18 -13.39 33.80
N PRO A 98 -29.00 -13.65 32.76
CA PRO A 98 -29.60 -12.58 31.93
C PRO A 98 -30.53 -11.64 32.70
N GLU A 99 -31.12 -12.08 33.78
CA GLU A 99 -32.13 -11.36 34.56
C GLU A 99 -31.53 -10.21 35.41
N LYS A 100 -30.21 -10.16 35.59
CA LYS A 100 -29.53 -9.20 36.45
C LYS A 100 -29.08 -7.92 35.73
N PHE A 101 -29.26 -7.83 34.42
CA PHE A 101 -28.69 -6.75 33.63
C PHE A 101 -29.76 -5.91 32.93
N SER A 102 -29.59 -4.59 32.96
CA SER A 102 -30.48 -3.62 32.29
C SER A 102 -30.38 -3.76 30.75
N GLU A 103 -31.41 -3.29 30.03
CA GLU A 103 -31.42 -3.24 28.55
C GLU A 103 -30.25 -2.42 27.97
N GLN A 104 -29.79 -1.38 28.69
CA GLN A 104 -28.64 -0.57 28.31
C GLN A 104 -27.30 -1.31 28.34
N ALA A 105 -27.22 -2.40 29.12
CA ALA A 105 -26.05 -3.28 29.15
C ALA A 105 -26.00 -4.27 27.97
N LYS A 106 -27.11 -4.37 27.20
CA LYS A 106 -27.16 -5.19 25.97
C LYS A 106 -26.49 -4.41 24.84
N GLY A 107 -25.69 -5.06 24.04
CA GLY A 107 -25.01 -4.48 22.86
C GLY A 107 -23.70 -5.20 22.54
N ASN A 108 -23.23 -5.02 21.31
CA ASN A 108 -21.95 -5.56 20.90
C ASN A 108 -20.80 -4.74 21.57
N THR A 109 -19.80 -5.42 22.10
CA THR A 109 -18.59 -4.81 22.70
C THR A 109 -17.99 -3.71 21.81
N LEU A 110 -17.91 -3.94 20.49
CA LEU A 110 -17.39 -2.96 19.54
C LEU A 110 -18.26 -1.70 19.40
N ASP A 111 -19.58 -1.83 19.55
CA ASP A 111 -20.49 -0.68 19.46
C ASP A 111 -20.37 0.20 20.71
N LYS A 112 -20.17 -0.40 21.89
CA LYS A 112 -19.90 0.34 23.13
C LYS A 112 -18.58 1.09 23.06
N ILE A 113 -17.53 0.43 22.57
CA ILE A 113 -16.21 1.03 22.38
C ILE A 113 -16.30 2.20 21.37
N SER A 114 -17.01 1.99 20.25
CA SER A 114 -17.24 3.02 19.24
C SER A 114 -17.97 4.26 19.82
N LYS A 115 -18.98 4.04 20.66
CA LYS A 115 -19.68 5.13 21.37
C LYS A 115 -18.77 5.87 22.34
N THR A 116 -17.95 5.16 23.10
CA THR A 116 -17.03 5.73 24.09
C THR A 116 -15.92 6.55 23.46
N THR A 117 -15.33 6.05 22.37
CA THR A 117 -14.20 6.71 21.70
C THR A 117 -14.61 7.68 20.61
N GLY A 118 -15.88 7.69 20.21
CA GLY A 118 -16.36 8.44 19.04
C GLY A 118 -15.81 7.94 17.69
N VAL A 119 -15.06 6.83 17.69
CA VAL A 119 -14.40 6.29 16.50
C VAL A 119 -15.17 5.07 15.97
N HIS A 120 -15.55 5.11 14.70
CA HIS A 120 -16.29 3.99 14.09
C HIS A 120 -15.45 2.69 14.09
N ARG A 121 -16.10 1.56 14.32
CA ARG A 121 -15.46 0.23 14.45
C ARG A 121 -14.48 -0.12 13.32
N THR A 122 -14.80 0.22 12.06
CA THR A 122 -13.90 -0.05 10.92
C THR A 122 -12.67 0.84 10.91
N THR A 123 -12.80 2.08 11.37
CA THR A 123 -11.69 3.01 11.56
C THR A 123 -10.79 2.53 12.69
N LEU A 124 -11.40 2.09 13.80
CA LEU A 124 -10.70 1.57 14.96
C LEU A 124 -9.89 0.30 14.63
N ALA A 125 -10.46 -0.63 13.86
CA ALA A 125 -9.74 -1.83 13.43
C ALA A 125 -8.52 -1.52 12.55
N LYS A 126 -8.64 -0.51 11.66
CA LYS A 126 -7.51 -0.04 10.84
C LYS A 126 -6.45 0.66 11.69
N ALA A 127 -6.88 1.48 12.66
CA ALA A 127 -5.97 2.17 13.57
C ALA A 127 -5.21 1.16 14.45
N GLU A 128 -5.89 0.15 14.96
CA GLU A 128 -5.26 -0.92 15.72
C GLU A 128 -4.18 -1.64 14.94
N ALA A 129 -4.42 -1.99 13.67
CA ALA A 129 -3.41 -2.62 12.83
C ALA A 129 -2.17 -1.71 12.60
N VAL A 130 -2.34 -0.39 12.59
CA VAL A 130 -1.23 0.57 12.52
C VAL A 130 -0.47 0.63 13.85
N VAL A 131 -1.19 0.65 14.98
CA VAL A 131 -0.60 0.63 16.32
C VAL A 131 0.19 -0.65 16.53
N ASP A 132 -0.41 -1.83 16.24
CA ASP A 132 0.25 -3.15 16.35
C ASP A 132 1.56 -3.18 15.56
N ALA A 133 1.53 -2.65 14.33
CA ALA A 133 2.72 -2.62 13.48
C ALA A 133 3.80 -1.68 14.04
N ALA A 134 3.43 -0.51 14.54
CA ALA A 134 4.36 0.44 15.13
C ALA A 134 4.95 -0.05 16.46
N GLU A 135 4.19 -0.81 17.25
CA GLU A 135 4.68 -1.45 18.48
C GLU A 135 5.66 -2.60 18.16
N ALA A 136 5.36 -3.42 17.14
CA ALA A 136 6.22 -4.53 16.73
C ALA A 136 7.53 -4.05 16.07
N GLU A 137 7.45 -3.03 15.22
CA GLU A 137 8.57 -2.52 14.42
C GLU A 137 8.63 -0.97 14.48
N PRO A 138 9.01 -0.36 15.64
CA PRO A 138 8.93 1.09 15.86
C PRO A 138 9.76 1.91 14.86
N GLN A 139 10.94 1.43 14.50
CA GLN A 139 11.84 2.09 13.55
C GLN A 139 11.21 2.25 12.16
N LYS A 140 10.38 1.29 11.76
CA LYS A 140 9.80 1.20 10.44
C LYS A 140 8.42 1.85 10.33
N PHE A 141 7.57 1.62 11.32
CA PHE A 141 6.17 2.02 11.28
C PHE A 141 5.81 3.12 12.28
N GLY A 142 6.74 3.55 13.14
CA GLY A 142 6.49 4.62 14.12
C GLY A 142 6.02 5.92 13.46
N LYS A 143 6.64 6.30 12.32
CA LYS A 143 6.21 7.48 11.55
C LYS A 143 4.78 7.37 11.03
N LEU A 144 4.31 6.16 10.69
CA LEU A 144 2.91 5.94 10.28
C LEU A 144 1.94 6.20 11.43
N LEU A 145 2.31 5.78 12.64
CA LEU A 145 1.54 6.03 13.85
C LEU A 145 1.45 7.53 14.14
N ASP A 146 2.59 8.23 14.12
CA ASP A 146 2.65 9.67 14.33
C ASP A 146 1.80 10.44 13.28
N ASP A 147 1.88 10.05 12.01
CA ASP A 147 1.06 10.63 10.92
C ASP A 147 -0.44 10.38 11.14
N MET A 148 -0.82 9.19 11.59
CA MET A 148 -2.20 8.84 11.89
C MET A 148 -2.76 9.74 12.98
N ASP A 149 -2.05 9.90 14.08
CA ASP A 149 -2.50 10.69 15.23
C ASP A 149 -2.51 12.17 14.92
N ARG A 150 -1.49 12.70 14.25
CA ARG A 150 -1.39 14.11 13.86
C ARG A 150 -2.52 14.53 12.90
N THR A 151 -2.88 13.65 11.95
CA THR A 151 -3.88 13.99 10.92
C THR A 151 -5.31 13.56 11.25
N GLY A 152 -5.50 12.67 12.22
CA GLY A 152 -6.78 12.02 12.51
C GLY A 152 -7.29 11.12 11.36
N ARG A 153 -6.45 10.77 10.39
CA ARG A 153 -6.84 10.04 9.16
C ARG A 153 -6.17 8.67 9.09
N VAL A 154 -6.96 7.60 9.18
CA VAL A 154 -6.44 6.22 9.16
C VAL A 154 -6.32 5.61 7.76
N ASN A 155 -7.19 5.96 6.80
CA ASN A 155 -7.29 5.21 5.55
C ASN A 155 -5.99 5.26 4.71
N GLY A 156 -5.39 6.43 4.56
CA GLY A 156 -4.13 6.59 3.83
C GLY A 156 -2.96 5.89 4.53
N VAL A 157 -2.90 6.00 5.85
CA VAL A 157 -1.88 5.38 6.69
C VAL A 157 -1.99 3.85 6.65
N PHE A 158 -3.19 3.32 6.83
CA PHE A 158 -3.44 1.88 6.75
C PHE A 158 -3.13 1.30 5.37
N ARG A 159 -3.40 2.07 4.29
CA ARG A 159 -3.00 1.67 2.94
C ARG A 159 -1.48 1.58 2.81
N ARG A 160 -0.72 2.56 3.33
CA ARG A 160 0.76 2.53 3.35
C ARG A 160 1.29 1.31 4.12
N LEU A 161 0.71 1.01 5.29
CA LEU A 161 1.06 -0.19 6.06
C LEU A 161 0.83 -1.48 5.25
N LYS A 162 -0.32 -1.61 4.59
CA LYS A 162 -0.62 -2.79 3.75
C LYS A 162 0.40 -2.95 2.61
N ILE A 163 0.76 -1.86 1.95
CA ILE A 163 1.75 -1.87 0.85
C ILE A 163 3.12 -2.30 1.38
N ALA A 164 3.56 -1.73 2.52
CA ALA A 164 4.85 -2.11 3.11
C ALA A 164 4.91 -3.61 3.46
N ARG A 165 3.86 -4.14 4.10
CA ARG A 165 3.77 -5.58 4.43
C ARG A 165 3.68 -6.47 3.20
N GLN A 166 2.98 -6.03 2.16
CA GLN A 166 2.92 -6.73 0.88
C GLN A 166 4.30 -6.76 0.22
N ALA A 167 5.01 -5.63 0.21
CA ALA A 167 6.37 -5.54 -0.32
C ALA A 167 7.33 -6.52 0.37
N GLU A 168 7.23 -6.66 1.68
CA GLU A 168 8.03 -7.62 2.44
C GLU A 168 7.74 -9.06 2.06
N ARG A 169 6.45 -9.42 2.00
CA ARG A 169 6.04 -10.76 1.59
C ARG A 169 6.58 -11.11 0.20
N ILE A 170 6.45 -10.18 -0.77
CA ILE A 170 6.92 -10.41 -2.15
C ILE A 170 8.45 -10.52 -2.20
N ARG A 171 9.19 -9.72 -1.38
CA ARG A 171 10.65 -9.88 -1.29
C ARG A 171 11.08 -11.19 -0.66
N ALA A 172 10.33 -11.67 0.33
CA ALA A 172 10.59 -12.98 0.97
C ALA A 172 10.26 -14.15 0.04
N GLU A 173 9.16 -14.04 -0.70
CA GLU A 173 8.68 -15.04 -1.65
C GLU A 173 8.30 -14.35 -2.98
N PRO A 174 9.28 -14.03 -3.85
CA PRO A 174 8.96 -13.41 -5.13
C PRO A 174 8.14 -14.36 -6.00
N PRO A 175 7.13 -13.84 -6.73
CA PRO A 175 6.34 -14.67 -7.64
C PRO A 175 7.27 -15.39 -8.62
N PRO A 176 7.07 -16.69 -8.90
CA PRO A 176 7.87 -17.41 -9.86
C PRO A 176 7.70 -16.80 -11.26
N LEU A 177 8.78 -16.78 -12.04
CA LEU A 177 8.70 -16.41 -13.44
C LEU A 177 7.81 -17.37 -14.22
N PRO A 178 7.18 -16.94 -15.33
CA PRO A 178 6.32 -17.80 -16.13
C PRO A 178 7.08 -19.03 -16.62
N GLY A 179 6.55 -20.23 -16.35
CA GLY A 179 7.20 -21.51 -16.62
C GLY A 179 6.98 -22.09 -18.03
N ASN A 180 6.15 -21.46 -18.88
CA ASN A 180 5.82 -21.96 -20.22
C ASN A 180 6.81 -21.51 -21.32
N GLY A 181 7.92 -20.86 -20.92
CA GLY A 181 8.99 -20.42 -21.83
C GLY A 181 9.87 -21.55 -22.33
N PRO A 182 10.94 -21.22 -23.09
CA PRO A 182 11.43 -19.86 -23.34
C PRO A 182 10.56 -19.08 -24.33
N TYR A 183 10.48 -17.75 -24.12
CA TYR A 183 9.65 -16.86 -24.92
C TYR A 183 10.45 -16.15 -26.00
N ARG A 184 9.88 -16.09 -27.22
CA ARG A 184 10.42 -15.27 -28.30
C ARG A 184 10.10 -13.79 -28.12
N CYS A 185 8.99 -13.48 -27.47
CA CYS A 185 8.54 -12.11 -27.24
C CYS A 185 8.07 -11.90 -25.81
N ALA A 186 8.58 -10.86 -25.17
CA ALA A 186 8.18 -10.46 -23.82
C ALA A 186 7.86 -8.97 -23.77
N VAL A 187 6.86 -8.62 -22.95
CA VAL A 187 6.55 -7.24 -22.53
C VAL A 187 6.96 -7.11 -21.06
N VAL A 188 7.56 -5.97 -20.71
CA VAL A 188 8.05 -5.71 -19.34
C VAL A 188 7.67 -4.30 -18.91
N ASP A 189 6.95 -4.19 -17.81
CA ASP A 189 6.57 -2.91 -17.18
C ASP A 189 7.01 -2.91 -15.72
N PHE A 190 8.32 -2.72 -15.47
CA PHE A 190 8.87 -2.77 -14.12
C PHE A 190 8.18 -1.82 -13.17
N PRO A 191 7.95 -2.23 -11.90
CA PRO A 191 7.42 -1.37 -10.85
C PRO A 191 8.52 -0.45 -10.30
N TRP A 192 8.84 0.60 -11.02
CA TRP A 192 9.92 1.52 -10.69
C TRP A 192 9.77 2.13 -9.29
N ALA A 193 10.84 2.11 -8.50
CA ALA A 193 10.98 2.99 -7.36
C ALA A 193 11.15 4.44 -7.85
N ASP A 194 10.52 5.39 -7.16
CA ASP A 194 10.69 6.79 -7.52
C ASP A 194 12.03 7.31 -6.99
N ASP A 195 13.00 7.46 -7.88
CA ASP A 195 14.31 8.08 -7.59
C ASP A 195 14.19 9.60 -7.27
N THR A 196 13.00 10.17 -7.37
CA THR A 196 12.76 11.62 -7.15
C THR A 196 12.46 11.97 -5.70
N GLY A 197 12.32 10.98 -4.81
CA GLY A 197 11.92 11.19 -3.41
C GLY A 197 10.45 11.61 -3.23
N ARG A 198 9.68 11.68 -4.32
CA ARG A 198 8.27 12.13 -4.29
C ARG A 198 7.33 11.15 -3.62
N TYR A 199 7.65 9.84 -3.67
CA TYR A 199 6.83 8.82 -3.00
C TYR A 199 7.05 8.79 -1.49
N ASP A 200 8.12 9.42 -1.00
CA ASP A 200 8.35 9.62 0.43
C ASP A 200 7.52 10.77 1.01
N ASP A 201 6.95 11.63 0.14
CA ASP A 201 6.05 12.70 0.57
C ASP A 201 4.64 12.17 0.84
N PRO A 202 4.18 12.22 2.11
CA PRO A 202 2.84 11.76 2.50
C PRO A 202 1.69 12.49 1.79
N SER A 203 1.97 13.67 1.22
CA SER A 203 0.98 14.47 0.48
C SER A 203 0.76 13.97 -0.94
N HIS A 204 1.67 13.14 -1.48
CA HIS A 204 1.56 12.64 -2.85
C HIS A 204 0.45 11.59 -2.97
N ARG A 205 -0.53 11.85 -3.82
CA ARG A 205 -1.71 11.00 -4.06
C ARG A 205 -1.40 9.68 -4.80
N LEU A 206 -0.19 9.52 -5.33
CA LEU A 206 0.24 8.36 -6.12
C LEU A 206 0.99 7.34 -5.26
N ILE A 207 0.29 6.71 -4.32
CA ILE A 207 0.82 5.53 -3.64
C ILE A 207 0.66 4.35 -4.59
N THR A 208 1.78 3.78 -5.04
CA THR A 208 1.75 2.57 -5.86
C THR A 208 1.17 1.40 -5.07
N PRO A 209 0.26 0.62 -5.64
CA PRO A 209 -0.36 -0.50 -4.93
C PRO A 209 0.51 -1.77 -4.88
N TYR A 210 1.74 -1.70 -5.36
CA TYR A 210 2.72 -2.80 -5.44
C TYR A 210 4.09 -2.32 -4.94
N PRO A 211 4.95 -3.23 -4.45
CA PRO A 211 6.30 -2.88 -4.04
C PRO A 211 7.12 -2.38 -5.23
N PRO A 212 7.73 -1.21 -5.12
CA PRO A 212 8.63 -0.73 -6.15
C PRO A 212 9.95 -1.50 -6.13
N MET A 213 10.57 -1.62 -7.29
CA MET A 213 11.94 -2.16 -7.45
C MET A 213 12.93 -1.02 -7.64
N THR A 214 14.07 -1.12 -6.98
CA THR A 214 15.20 -0.21 -7.22
C THR A 214 15.81 -0.48 -8.59
N ARG A 215 16.58 0.48 -9.11
CA ARG A 215 17.31 0.29 -10.38
C ARG A 215 18.24 -0.91 -10.32
N GLU A 216 18.90 -1.12 -9.20
CA GLU A 216 19.81 -2.25 -8.96
C GLU A 216 19.07 -3.59 -9.01
N GLU A 217 17.90 -3.70 -8.39
CA GLU A 217 17.04 -4.88 -8.45
C GLU A 217 16.56 -5.15 -9.88
N ILE A 218 16.21 -4.10 -10.64
CA ILE A 218 15.80 -4.21 -12.05
C ILE A 218 16.97 -4.67 -12.91
N CYS A 219 18.16 -4.09 -12.74
CA CYS A 219 19.35 -4.51 -13.48
C CYS A 219 19.78 -5.94 -13.19
N ALA A 220 19.47 -6.47 -12.01
CA ALA A 220 19.75 -7.84 -11.60
C ALA A 220 18.61 -8.82 -11.93
N PHE A 221 17.51 -8.35 -12.53
CA PHE A 221 16.36 -9.19 -12.82
C PHE A 221 16.71 -10.30 -13.84
N PRO A 222 16.36 -11.57 -13.58
CA PRO A 222 16.82 -12.71 -14.42
C PRO A 222 15.99 -12.86 -15.71
N LEU A 223 15.80 -11.79 -16.48
CA LEU A 223 14.97 -11.77 -17.68
C LEU A 223 15.45 -12.77 -18.73
N ALA A 224 16.76 -12.89 -18.90
CA ALA A 224 17.35 -13.79 -19.89
C ALA A 224 16.99 -15.27 -19.65
N SER A 225 16.66 -15.66 -18.41
CA SER A 225 16.32 -17.05 -18.08
C SER A 225 15.01 -17.54 -18.72
N ILE A 226 14.14 -16.63 -19.14
CA ILE A 226 12.86 -16.94 -19.77
C ILE A 226 12.82 -16.62 -21.28
N LEU A 227 13.88 -16.05 -21.83
CA LEU A 227 13.93 -15.63 -23.22
C LEU A 227 14.61 -16.68 -24.12
N MET A 228 14.15 -16.76 -25.36
CA MET A 228 14.89 -17.46 -26.42
C MET A 228 16.20 -16.72 -26.73
N PRO A 229 17.23 -17.39 -27.27
CA PRO A 229 18.47 -16.73 -27.69
C PRO A 229 18.27 -15.54 -28.61
N ASP A 230 17.27 -15.60 -29.51
CA ASP A 230 16.85 -14.52 -30.40
C ASP A 230 15.44 -14.05 -29.99
N ALA A 231 15.37 -13.15 -29.03
CA ALA A 231 14.13 -12.66 -28.45
C ALA A 231 13.91 -11.17 -28.64
N ILE A 232 12.64 -10.77 -28.67
CA ILE A 232 12.19 -9.38 -28.73
C ILE A 232 11.59 -8.99 -27.36
N VAL A 233 12.02 -7.87 -26.84
CA VAL A 233 11.54 -7.33 -25.55
C VAL A 233 10.96 -5.94 -25.77
N TRP A 234 9.72 -5.75 -25.34
CA TRP A 234 9.05 -4.46 -25.27
C TRP A 234 9.08 -3.98 -23.82
N MET A 235 9.92 -2.99 -23.53
CA MET A 235 10.12 -2.52 -22.15
C MET A 235 9.58 -1.10 -21.96
N TRP A 236 8.68 -0.94 -20.99
CA TRP A 236 8.05 0.33 -20.68
C TRP A 236 8.90 1.19 -19.75
N PHE A 237 8.97 2.49 -20.08
CA PHE A 237 9.64 3.51 -19.31
C PHE A 237 8.78 4.76 -19.21
N THR A 238 8.87 5.47 -18.09
CA THR A 238 8.33 6.81 -17.99
C THR A 238 9.23 7.81 -18.75
N ASN A 239 8.70 8.99 -19.08
CA ASN A 239 9.50 10.07 -19.66
C ASN A 239 10.70 10.45 -18.78
N TYR A 240 10.57 10.36 -17.46
CA TYR A 240 11.65 10.58 -16.50
C TYR A 240 12.84 9.63 -16.73
N HIS A 241 12.59 8.34 -16.85
CA HIS A 241 13.64 7.34 -17.08
C HIS A 241 14.35 7.53 -18.43
N ILE A 242 13.61 7.94 -19.46
CA ILE A 242 14.17 8.26 -20.78
C ILE A 242 15.07 9.51 -20.67
N HIS A 243 14.54 10.59 -20.08
CA HIS A 243 15.27 11.85 -19.95
C HIS A 243 16.58 11.69 -19.15
N ARG A 244 16.58 10.86 -18.11
CA ARG A 244 17.76 10.58 -17.28
C ARG A 244 18.71 9.53 -17.87
N GLY A 245 18.38 8.93 -19.00
CA GLY A 245 19.18 7.88 -19.62
C GLY A 245 19.17 6.53 -18.87
N ILE A 246 18.29 6.36 -17.87
CA ILE A 246 18.17 5.16 -17.04
C ILE A 246 17.84 3.93 -17.90
N HIS A 247 17.02 4.11 -18.94
CA HIS A 247 16.69 3.05 -19.89
C HIS A 247 17.92 2.39 -20.53
N ARG A 248 18.97 3.15 -20.83
CA ARG A 248 20.22 2.61 -21.40
C ARG A 248 20.93 1.70 -20.40
N ILE A 249 21.08 2.18 -19.16
CA ILE A 249 21.73 1.43 -18.07
C ILE A 249 21.03 0.09 -17.86
N VAL A 250 19.70 0.08 -17.85
CA VAL A 250 18.89 -1.13 -17.62
C VAL A 250 18.98 -2.07 -18.81
N LEU A 251 18.86 -1.59 -20.05
CA LEU A 251 18.97 -2.43 -21.24
C LEU A 251 20.35 -3.07 -21.34
N ASP A 252 21.41 -2.30 -21.09
CA ASP A 252 22.78 -2.80 -21.09
C ASP A 252 22.99 -3.87 -20.02
N ALA A 253 22.51 -3.65 -18.79
CA ALA A 253 22.60 -4.61 -17.70
C ALA A 253 21.85 -5.93 -17.98
N LEU A 254 20.69 -5.83 -18.67
CA LEU A 254 19.90 -7.00 -19.08
C LEU A 254 20.36 -7.65 -20.37
N GLY A 255 21.46 -7.16 -21.01
CA GLY A 255 22.00 -7.71 -22.26
C GLY A 255 21.10 -7.45 -23.47
N LEU A 256 20.32 -6.38 -23.47
CA LEU A 256 19.35 -6.04 -24.50
C LEU A 256 19.84 -4.90 -25.40
N GLN A 257 19.70 -5.04 -26.71
CA GLN A 257 20.03 -4.01 -27.69
C GLN A 257 18.76 -3.23 -28.11
N SER A 258 18.71 -1.93 -27.83
CA SER A 258 17.63 -1.04 -28.26
C SER A 258 17.57 -0.94 -29.79
N LYS A 259 16.37 -1.05 -30.36
CA LYS A 259 16.14 -0.93 -31.82
C LYS A 259 15.22 0.22 -32.19
N ALA A 260 14.15 0.45 -31.43
CA ALA A 260 13.18 1.51 -31.67
C ALA A 260 12.51 1.95 -30.36
N MET A 261 11.89 3.12 -30.40
CA MET A 261 11.07 3.64 -29.32
C MET A 261 9.66 3.90 -29.82
N LEU A 262 8.68 3.30 -29.18
CA LEU A 262 7.26 3.55 -29.37
C LEU A 262 6.78 4.56 -28.30
N THR A 263 6.15 5.63 -28.73
CA THR A 263 5.49 6.59 -27.84
C THR A 263 4.00 6.28 -27.77
N TRP A 264 3.50 5.99 -26.59
CA TRP A 264 2.06 5.92 -26.35
C TRP A 264 1.53 7.29 -25.95
N GLY A 265 0.69 7.88 -26.81
CA GLY A 265 -0.05 9.11 -26.56
C GLY A 265 -1.43 8.81 -25.98
N LYS A 266 -1.74 9.43 -24.84
CA LYS A 266 -3.02 9.30 -24.13
C LYS A 266 -3.95 10.46 -24.52
N PRO A 267 -5.30 10.26 -24.54
CA PRO A 267 -6.23 11.33 -24.90
C PRO A 267 -6.26 12.49 -23.87
N HIS A 268 -5.95 12.19 -22.60
CA HIS A 268 -6.00 13.17 -21.51
C HIS A 268 -4.64 13.36 -20.87
N ILE A 269 -4.36 14.60 -20.47
CA ILE A 269 -3.16 14.95 -19.71
C ILE A 269 -3.27 14.44 -18.27
N GLY A 270 -2.16 13.88 -17.77
CA GLY A 270 -2.01 13.39 -16.39
C GLY A 270 -1.39 14.41 -15.43
N GLY A 271 -0.74 13.93 -14.38
CA GLY A 271 0.07 14.72 -13.45
C GLY A 271 1.40 15.18 -14.04
N GLY A 272 2.10 16.08 -13.35
CA GLY A 272 3.43 16.55 -13.67
C GLY A 272 3.67 17.95 -13.11
N ASP A 273 4.93 18.27 -12.75
CA ASP A 273 5.28 19.56 -12.13
C ASP A 273 5.69 20.61 -13.15
N TRP A 274 6.47 20.21 -14.18
CA TRP A 274 6.94 21.10 -15.24
C TRP A 274 6.06 21.02 -16.47
N LEU A 275 5.81 19.80 -16.94
CA LEU A 275 4.87 19.49 -18.01
C LEU A 275 3.92 18.38 -17.55
N ARG A 276 2.65 18.50 -17.94
CA ARG A 276 1.63 17.48 -17.68
C ARG A 276 1.87 16.26 -18.56
N GLY A 277 2.06 15.10 -17.94
CA GLY A 277 2.35 13.83 -18.64
C GLY A 277 1.15 13.37 -19.49
N GLN A 278 1.39 13.16 -20.80
CA GLN A 278 0.39 12.62 -21.73
C GLN A 278 0.94 11.42 -22.49
N THR A 279 2.23 11.12 -22.31
CA THR A 279 2.91 10.04 -23.02
C THR A 279 3.63 9.10 -22.08
N GLU A 280 3.76 7.83 -22.51
CA GLU A 280 4.69 6.85 -21.98
C GLU A 280 5.54 6.28 -23.15
N GLN A 281 6.73 5.77 -22.82
CA GLN A 281 7.68 5.29 -23.80
C GLN A 281 7.87 3.79 -23.66
N CYS A 282 7.81 3.06 -24.77
CA CYS A 282 8.12 1.65 -24.80
C CYS A 282 9.30 1.42 -25.76
N ILE A 283 10.37 0.83 -25.26
CA ILE A 283 11.53 0.50 -26.09
C ILE A 283 11.36 -0.93 -26.62
N LEU A 284 11.41 -1.04 -27.96
CA LEU A 284 11.62 -2.30 -28.62
C LEU A 284 13.13 -2.59 -28.58
N ALA A 285 13.49 -3.63 -27.83
CA ALA A 285 14.84 -4.13 -27.71
C ALA A 285 14.91 -5.59 -28.11
N VAL A 286 16.12 -6.07 -28.42
CA VAL A 286 16.34 -7.46 -28.80
C VAL A 286 17.48 -8.08 -28.00
N GLN A 287 17.36 -9.40 -27.76
CA GLN A 287 18.44 -10.29 -27.40
C GLN A 287 18.84 -11.05 -28.68
N GLY A 288 20.12 -11.23 -28.94
CA GLY A 288 20.60 -11.91 -30.13
C GLY A 288 20.26 -11.21 -31.45
N ASN A 289 19.82 -11.97 -32.45
CA ASN A 289 19.54 -11.48 -33.80
C ASN A 289 18.03 -11.52 -34.13
N ALA A 290 17.17 -11.30 -33.16
CA ALA A 290 15.75 -11.30 -33.39
C ALA A 290 15.31 -10.20 -34.39
N VAL A 291 14.30 -10.53 -35.21
CA VAL A 291 13.71 -9.63 -36.20
C VAL A 291 12.22 -9.55 -36.07
N VAL A 292 11.66 -8.38 -36.41
CA VAL A 292 10.21 -8.18 -36.53
C VAL A 292 9.70 -8.53 -37.91
N THR A 293 8.44 -8.93 -38.04
CA THR A 293 7.84 -9.30 -39.31
C THR A 293 7.42 -8.15 -40.21
N LEU A 294 7.06 -7.01 -39.60
CA LEU A 294 6.59 -5.81 -40.29
C LEU A 294 7.52 -4.63 -39.96
N THR A 295 7.74 -3.74 -40.91
CA THR A 295 8.64 -2.59 -40.77
C THR A 295 7.97 -1.24 -41.08
N ASN A 296 6.65 -1.22 -41.33
CA ASN A 296 5.90 -0.04 -41.71
C ASN A 296 4.99 0.50 -40.59
N GLN A 297 5.23 0.09 -39.36
CA GLN A 297 4.45 0.53 -38.22
C GLN A 297 4.97 1.87 -37.70
N SER A 298 4.03 2.70 -37.21
CA SER A 298 4.36 4.01 -36.61
C SER A 298 5.05 3.84 -35.28
N THR A 299 5.94 4.77 -34.93
CA THR A 299 6.50 4.91 -33.58
C THR A 299 5.56 5.65 -32.62
N LEU A 300 4.36 6.04 -33.08
CA LEU A 300 3.32 6.68 -32.28
C LEU A 300 2.09 5.80 -32.20
N LEU A 301 1.67 5.47 -31.00
CA LEU A 301 0.44 4.77 -30.68
C LEU A 301 -0.51 5.74 -29.96
N LEU A 302 -1.61 6.11 -30.58
CA LEU A 302 -2.66 6.92 -29.96
C LEU A 302 -3.79 5.98 -29.50
N ALA A 303 -3.92 5.80 -28.18
CA ALA A 303 -4.94 4.93 -27.62
C ALA A 303 -5.34 5.39 -26.21
N PRO A 304 -6.62 5.24 -25.82
CA PRO A 304 -7.02 5.46 -24.44
C PRO A 304 -6.42 4.40 -23.52
N PRO A 305 -6.15 4.74 -22.25
CA PRO A 305 -5.83 3.73 -21.24
C PRO A 305 -7.03 2.81 -21.04
N ARG A 306 -6.76 1.53 -20.75
CA ARG A 306 -7.85 0.60 -20.40
C ARG A 306 -8.54 1.03 -19.11
N VAL A 307 -9.86 0.99 -19.12
CA VAL A 307 -10.67 1.30 -17.92
C VAL A 307 -10.69 0.12 -16.96
N ALA A 308 -10.71 -1.11 -17.46
CA ALA A 308 -10.64 -2.32 -16.66
C ALA A 308 -9.19 -2.59 -16.24
N GLY A 309 -8.96 -2.82 -14.94
CA GLY A 309 -7.64 -3.14 -14.39
C GLY A 309 -6.92 -1.99 -13.68
N GLY A 310 -7.48 -0.76 -13.68
CA GLY A 310 -6.94 0.37 -12.91
C GLY A 310 -5.83 1.16 -13.61
N HIS A 311 -5.10 1.97 -12.83
CA HIS A 311 -3.99 2.79 -13.33
C HIS A 311 -2.87 1.92 -13.91
N SER A 312 -2.23 2.42 -14.98
CA SER A 312 -1.04 1.81 -15.61
C SER A 312 -1.28 0.56 -16.48
N VAL A 313 -2.51 0.15 -16.73
CA VAL A 313 -2.78 -0.94 -17.69
C VAL A 313 -2.55 -0.42 -19.11
N LYS A 314 -1.71 -1.12 -19.86
CA LYS A 314 -1.38 -0.75 -21.24
C LYS A 314 -2.58 -0.98 -22.18
N PRO A 315 -2.72 -0.18 -23.26
CA PRO A 315 -3.87 -0.26 -24.15
C PRO A 315 -3.90 -1.57 -24.94
N LYS A 316 -5.10 -1.99 -25.35
CA LYS A 316 -5.27 -3.21 -26.16
C LYS A 316 -4.48 -3.12 -27.46
N GLU A 317 -4.50 -1.98 -28.10
CA GLU A 317 -3.86 -1.66 -29.38
C GLU A 317 -2.34 -1.89 -29.31
N PHE A 318 -1.72 -1.74 -28.13
CA PHE A 318 -0.32 -2.07 -27.94
C PHE A 318 -0.07 -3.57 -28.07
N TYR A 319 -0.87 -4.40 -27.43
CA TYR A 319 -0.71 -5.86 -27.50
C TYR A 319 -1.02 -6.39 -28.90
N ASP A 320 -2.04 -5.85 -29.58
CA ASP A 320 -2.36 -6.18 -30.96
C ASP A 320 -1.18 -5.81 -31.89
N LEU A 321 -0.50 -4.68 -31.65
CA LEU A 321 0.71 -4.29 -32.37
C LEU A 321 1.86 -5.27 -32.09
N VAL A 322 2.09 -5.65 -30.85
CA VAL A 322 3.13 -6.62 -30.47
C VAL A 322 2.91 -7.96 -31.18
N GLU A 323 1.69 -8.49 -31.15
CA GLU A 323 1.34 -9.75 -31.81
C GLU A 323 1.54 -9.70 -33.34
N SER A 324 1.20 -8.56 -33.96
CA SER A 324 1.40 -8.36 -35.39
C SER A 324 2.87 -8.27 -35.82
N LEU A 325 3.71 -7.61 -35.01
CA LEU A 325 5.14 -7.40 -35.29
C LEU A 325 5.99 -8.62 -34.91
N CYS A 326 5.60 -9.34 -33.87
CA CYS A 326 6.37 -10.39 -33.25
C CYS A 326 5.54 -11.67 -33.08
N PRO A 327 5.05 -12.31 -34.18
CA PRO A 327 4.26 -13.54 -34.05
C PRO A 327 4.99 -14.59 -33.22
N ALA A 328 4.35 -15.08 -32.19
CA ALA A 328 4.88 -16.11 -31.30
C ALA A 328 3.74 -17.02 -30.83
N PRO A 329 4.02 -18.30 -30.53
CA PRO A 329 3.00 -19.20 -30.00
C PRO A 329 2.51 -18.75 -28.61
N ARG A 330 3.40 -18.15 -27.82
CA ARG A 330 3.13 -17.59 -26.47
C ARG A 330 3.98 -16.36 -26.22
N TYR A 331 3.47 -15.49 -25.36
CA TYR A 331 4.09 -14.24 -24.95
C TYR A 331 4.23 -14.19 -23.44
N ALA A 332 5.26 -13.54 -22.94
CA ALA A 332 5.38 -13.18 -21.53
C ALA A 332 4.97 -11.73 -21.32
N ASP A 333 4.20 -11.43 -20.27
CA ASP A 333 3.87 -10.08 -19.84
C ASP A 333 4.23 -9.92 -18.35
N LEU A 334 5.38 -9.29 -18.10
CA LEU A 334 5.97 -9.20 -16.78
C LEU A 334 5.52 -7.94 -16.06
N PHE A 335 5.14 -8.11 -14.78
CA PHE A 335 4.57 -7.08 -13.92
C PHE A 335 3.22 -6.56 -14.42
N SER A 336 2.52 -7.40 -15.16
CA SER A 336 1.23 -7.07 -15.73
C SER A 336 0.09 -7.10 -14.71
N ARG A 337 -0.99 -6.39 -15.03
CA ARG A 337 -2.23 -6.36 -14.24
C ARG A 337 -3.44 -6.87 -15.03
N TYR A 338 -3.23 -7.17 -16.27
CA TYR A 338 -4.27 -7.56 -17.19
C TYR A 338 -3.74 -8.61 -18.16
N ARG A 339 -4.53 -9.61 -18.44
CA ARG A 339 -4.24 -10.61 -19.49
C ARG A 339 -4.90 -10.16 -20.79
N HIS A 340 -4.12 -10.03 -21.84
CA HIS A 340 -4.64 -9.65 -23.15
C HIS A 340 -5.50 -10.77 -23.77
N ASN A 341 -4.97 -11.99 -23.82
CA ASN A 341 -5.67 -13.21 -24.21
C ASN A 341 -4.94 -14.43 -23.65
N ASP A 342 -5.37 -15.65 -23.98
CA ASP A 342 -4.83 -16.90 -23.44
C ASP A 342 -3.42 -17.27 -23.93
N ASN A 343 -2.89 -16.56 -24.94
CA ASN A 343 -1.52 -16.75 -25.41
C ASN A 343 -0.50 -15.96 -24.56
N TRP A 344 -0.94 -15.17 -23.58
CA TRP A 344 -0.11 -14.36 -22.72
C TRP A 344 0.03 -14.98 -21.32
N ASP A 345 1.25 -15.28 -20.94
CA ASP A 345 1.60 -15.68 -19.58
C ASP A 345 1.97 -14.44 -18.78
N CYS A 346 1.12 -14.11 -17.80
CA CYS A 346 1.28 -12.93 -16.98
C CYS A 346 2.09 -13.24 -15.72
N HIS A 347 3.00 -12.32 -15.36
CA HIS A 347 3.78 -12.38 -14.14
C HIS A 347 3.72 -11.07 -13.38
N GLY A 348 3.72 -11.15 -12.06
CA GLY A 348 3.74 -10.01 -11.15
C GLY A 348 2.77 -10.18 -10.00
N ASP A 349 2.89 -9.31 -9.01
CA ASP A 349 2.07 -9.31 -7.79
C ASP A 349 0.56 -9.17 -8.07
N GLN A 350 0.20 -8.49 -9.15
CA GLN A 350 -1.19 -8.25 -9.55
C GLN A 350 -1.56 -8.97 -10.85
N ALA A 351 -0.72 -9.91 -11.28
CA ALA A 351 -0.97 -10.68 -12.49
C ALA A 351 -2.22 -11.54 -12.33
N PRO A 352 -3.13 -11.55 -13.31
CA PRO A 352 -4.28 -12.44 -13.28
C PRO A 352 -3.80 -13.90 -13.42
N PRO A 353 -4.38 -14.86 -12.70
CA PRO A 353 -4.04 -16.27 -12.83
C PRO A 353 -4.33 -16.75 -14.26
N HIS A 354 -3.53 -17.70 -14.75
CA HIS A 354 -3.83 -18.30 -16.04
C HIS A 354 -5.12 -19.13 -15.94
N PRO A 355 -6.02 -19.13 -16.96
CA PRO A 355 -7.25 -19.93 -16.91
C PRO A 355 -7.00 -21.42 -16.65
N LEU A 356 -5.86 -21.96 -17.09
CA LEU A 356 -5.47 -23.34 -16.83
C LEU A 356 -5.06 -23.58 -15.37
N ASP A 357 -4.62 -22.55 -14.63
CA ASP A 357 -4.22 -22.65 -13.22
C ASP A 357 -5.43 -22.58 -12.28
N ILE A 358 -6.60 -22.18 -12.80
CA ILE A 358 -7.84 -22.14 -12.01
C ILE A 358 -8.44 -23.55 -11.98
N PRO A 359 -8.70 -24.13 -10.80
CA PRO A 359 -9.37 -25.41 -10.68
C PRO A 359 -10.68 -25.46 -11.49
N PRO A 360 -11.01 -26.56 -12.18
CA PRO A 360 -12.20 -26.67 -13.00
C PRO A 360 -13.50 -26.30 -12.28
N SER A 361 -13.56 -26.53 -10.95
CA SER A 361 -14.69 -26.17 -10.11
C SER A 361 -14.94 -24.67 -9.96
N LEU A 362 -13.93 -23.83 -10.17
CA LEU A 362 -14.01 -22.36 -10.04
C LEU A 362 -14.05 -21.63 -11.39
N ARG A 363 -13.85 -22.32 -12.52
CA ARG A 363 -13.87 -21.69 -13.86
C ARG A 363 -15.24 -21.17 -14.29
N ARG A 364 -16.33 -21.79 -13.80
CA ARG A 364 -17.73 -21.41 -14.15
C ARG A 364 -18.23 -20.12 -13.48
N ALA A 365 -17.49 -19.53 -12.58
CA ALA A 365 -17.89 -18.31 -11.87
C ALA A 365 -17.28 -17.03 -12.47
N ALA A 366 -16.43 -17.15 -13.51
CA ALA A 366 -15.71 -16.04 -14.12
C ALA A 366 -16.20 -15.69 -15.55
N GLU A 367 -17.20 -16.40 -16.08
CA GLU A 367 -17.97 -16.05 -17.29
C GLU A 367 -19.25 -15.26 -16.88
#